data_99bbc869f4029ac662b8aa512a7cafbf
#
_entry.id   99bbc869f4029ac662b8aa512a7cafbf
#
_cell.length_a   1.000
_cell.length_b   1.000
_cell.length_c   1.000
_cell.angle_alpha   90.00
_cell.angle_beta   90.00
_cell.angle_gamma   90.00
#
_symmetry.space_group_name_H-M   'P 1'
#
loop_
_entity.id
_entity.type
_entity.pdbx_description
1 polymer ?
#
loop_
_entity_poly.entity_id
_entity_poly.type
_entity_poly.pdbx_seq_one_letter_code
_entity_poly.pdbx_strand_id
1 'polypeptide(L)'
;DIRRDGNLSVYNCAKWEFLLSAPFKVSAQCCRVMKKEPLKLHEHKSGMKPITAVMASESRLRMTYWLKAGCNAFEGKRKIGKPMSFWTEQDVLRFIVDRHIPIASAYGDIVASDGDNDYDATLTECPLHCTGCQRTGCMFCAFGAHLEKGENRFERMKHTHPKHYDFCIGGGEWDADGLWKPNEKGLGYARVLDYIGVRY
;
A
#
# COMPACT_ATOMS: atom_id res chain seq x y z
N ASP A 1 -22.05 -7.94 6.22
CA ASP A 1 -22.18 -9.40 6.02
C ASP A 1 -21.86 -10.15 7.31
N ILE A 2 -22.79 -10.97 7.76
CA ILE A 2 -22.63 -11.85 8.92
C ILE A 2 -22.34 -13.26 8.37
N ARG A 3 -21.36 -13.95 8.95
CA ARG A 3 -21.05 -15.35 8.63
C ARG A 3 -22.15 -16.28 9.15
N ARG A 4 -22.18 -17.51 8.65
CA ARG A 4 -23.11 -18.56 9.13
C ARG A 4 -22.97 -18.88 10.62
N ASP A 5 -21.79 -18.60 11.20
CA ASP A 5 -21.49 -18.74 12.63
C ASP A 5 -21.89 -17.53 13.49
N GLY A 6 -22.61 -16.56 12.93
CA GLY A 6 -23.03 -15.33 13.62
C GLY A 6 -21.95 -14.24 13.75
N ASN A 7 -20.71 -14.50 13.35
CA ASN A 7 -19.62 -13.54 13.43
C ASN A 7 -19.60 -12.62 12.22
N LEU A 8 -19.04 -11.41 12.38
CA LEU A 8 -18.84 -10.49 11.28
C LEU A 8 -17.87 -11.08 10.25
N SER A 9 -18.22 -10.98 8.98
CA SER A 9 -17.31 -11.36 7.89
C SER A 9 -16.03 -10.53 7.96
N VAL A 10 -14.88 -11.15 7.63
CA VAL A 10 -13.60 -10.44 7.46
C VAL A 10 -13.64 -9.39 6.33
N TYR A 11 -14.64 -9.48 5.47
CA TYR A 11 -14.92 -8.54 4.39
C TYR A 11 -16.00 -7.51 4.76
N ASN A 12 -16.41 -7.48 6.04
CA ASN A 12 -17.40 -6.50 6.51
C ASN A 12 -16.83 -5.09 6.39
N CYS A 13 -17.52 -4.25 5.63
CA CYS A 13 -17.18 -2.85 5.38
C CYS A 13 -18.08 -1.86 6.13
N ALA A 14 -18.90 -2.31 7.08
CA ALA A 14 -19.86 -1.46 7.78
C ALA A 14 -19.21 -0.22 8.42
N LYS A 15 -18.00 -0.35 8.94
CA LYS A 15 -17.21 0.78 9.49
C LYS A 15 -16.92 1.89 8.47
N TRP A 16 -17.09 1.62 7.18
CA TRP A 16 -16.85 2.57 6.08
C TRP A 16 -18.16 3.05 5.43
N GLU A 17 -19.33 2.70 6.00
CA GLU A 17 -20.64 3.08 5.48
C GLU A 17 -20.80 4.60 5.39
N PHE A 18 -20.20 5.34 6.31
CA PHE A 18 -20.19 6.81 6.31
C PHE A 18 -19.60 7.41 5.02
N LEU A 19 -18.73 6.69 4.30
CA LEU A 19 -18.20 7.14 3.00
C LEU A 19 -19.25 7.20 1.89
N LEU A 20 -20.39 6.53 2.05
CA LEU A 20 -21.49 6.60 1.08
C LEU A 20 -22.17 7.97 1.08
N SER A 21 -22.12 8.68 2.21
CA SER A 21 -22.63 10.06 2.36
C SER A 21 -21.51 11.12 2.27
N ALA A 22 -20.30 10.72 1.89
CA ALA A 22 -19.19 11.66 1.79
C ALA A 22 -19.45 12.70 0.69
N PRO A 23 -19.10 13.98 0.94
CA PRO A 23 -19.29 15.04 -0.04
C PRO A 23 -18.20 15.02 -1.15
N PHE A 24 -17.65 13.86 -1.44
CA PHE A 24 -16.65 13.63 -2.48
C PHE A 24 -16.75 12.20 -3.01
N LYS A 25 -16.26 11.97 -4.22
CA LYS A 25 -16.26 10.63 -4.82
C LYS A 25 -14.99 9.86 -4.45
N VAL A 26 -15.16 8.61 -4.01
CA VAL A 26 -14.05 7.67 -3.76
C VAL A 26 -13.99 6.66 -4.91
N SER A 27 -12.81 6.42 -5.46
CA SER A 27 -12.62 5.53 -6.59
C SER A 27 -11.29 4.80 -6.55
N ALA A 28 -11.27 3.53 -6.95
CA ALA A 28 -10.06 2.74 -7.17
C ALA A 28 -9.41 3.03 -8.55
N GLN A 29 -9.95 3.95 -9.35
CA GLN A 29 -9.48 4.26 -10.70
C GLN A 29 -8.04 4.79 -10.71
N CYS A 30 -7.62 5.52 -9.68
CA CYS A 30 -6.25 6.01 -9.55
C CYS A 30 -5.22 4.85 -9.68
N CYS A 31 -5.40 3.76 -8.95
CA CYS A 31 -4.52 2.59 -9.06
C CYS A 31 -4.58 1.94 -10.46
N ARG A 32 -5.74 1.97 -11.12
CA ARG A 32 -5.87 1.46 -12.47
C ARG A 32 -5.05 2.31 -13.45
N VAL A 33 -5.28 3.62 -13.46
CA VAL A 33 -4.65 4.56 -14.39
C VAL A 33 -3.14 4.67 -14.15
N MET A 34 -2.73 4.85 -12.89
CA MET A 34 -1.32 5.14 -12.56
C MET A 34 -0.41 3.92 -12.52
N LYS A 35 -0.95 2.72 -12.25
CA LYS A 35 -0.13 1.52 -12.06
C LYS A 35 -0.44 0.41 -13.07
N LYS A 36 -1.72 0.08 -13.27
CA LYS A 36 -2.09 -1.12 -14.02
C LYS A 36 -2.10 -0.90 -15.53
N GLU A 37 -2.64 0.22 -16.01
CA GLU A 37 -2.73 0.52 -17.43
C GLU A 37 -1.37 0.75 -18.10
N PRO A 38 -0.44 1.53 -17.53
CA PRO A 38 0.89 1.69 -18.10
C PRO A 38 1.64 0.37 -18.28
N LEU A 39 1.56 -0.52 -17.27
CA LEU A 39 2.17 -1.86 -17.36
C LEU A 39 1.53 -2.71 -18.46
N LYS A 40 0.20 -2.74 -18.52
CA LYS A 40 -0.51 -3.49 -19.59
C LYS A 40 -0.20 -2.96 -20.99
N LEU A 41 -0.10 -1.64 -21.13
CA LEU A 41 0.26 -1.02 -22.40
C LEU A 41 1.68 -1.42 -22.82
N HIS A 42 2.62 -1.42 -21.87
CA HIS A 42 3.99 -1.88 -22.11
C HIS A 42 4.02 -3.35 -22.51
N GLU A 43 3.34 -4.23 -21.76
CA GLU A 43 3.22 -5.66 -22.10
C GLU A 43 2.66 -5.88 -23.51
N HIS A 44 1.64 -5.11 -23.88
CA HIS A 44 1.02 -5.20 -25.20
C HIS A 44 1.97 -4.76 -26.32
N LYS A 45 2.67 -3.64 -26.13
CA LYS A 45 3.59 -3.08 -27.13
C LYS A 45 4.88 -3.89 -27.28
N SER A 46 5.43 -4.39 -26.17
CA SER A 46 6.73 -5.11 -26.18
C SER A 46 6.59 -6.63 -26.37
N GLY A 47 5.40 -7.20 -26.15
CA GLY A 47 5.20 -8.65 -26.10
C GLY A 47 5.79 -9.31 -24.84
N MET A 48 6.48 -8.57 -23.97
CA MET A 48 7.09 -9.05 -22.73
C MET A 48 6.04 -9.51 -21.72
N LYS A 49 6.44 -10.43 -20.83
CA LYS A 49 5.59 -10.91 -19.75
C LYS A 49 6.11 -10.36 -18.42
N PRO A 50 5.21 -9.93 -17.51
CA PRO A 50 5.65 -9.33 -16.25
C PRO A 50 6.21 -10.38 -15.29
N ILE A 51 7.31 -9.99 -14.62
CA ILE A 51 7.82 -10.65 -13.43
C ILE A 51 7.58 -9.68 -12.27
N THR A 52 6.93 -10.14 -11.21
CA THR A 52 6.56 -9.29 -10.07
C THR A 52 7.14 -9.85 -8.76
N ALA A 53 7.70 -8.97 -7.95
CA ALA A 53 8.23 -9.28 -6.62
C ALA A 53 7.10 -9.30 -5.56
N VAL A 54 6.05 -10.10 -5.81
CA VAL A 54 4.90 -10.22 -4.91
C VAL A 54 5.12 -11.42 -4.00
N MET A 55 5.05 -11.18 -2.68
CA MET A 55 5.13 -12.24 -1.67
C MET A 55 3.72 -12.66 -1.21
N ALA A 56 3.53 -13.95 -0.97
CA ALA A 56 2.26 -14.49 -0.46
C ALA A 56 1.99 -14.01 0.98
N SER A 57 3.04 -13.82 1.77
CA SER A 57 2.98 -13.32 3.15
C SER A 57 2.39 -11.91 3.29
N GLU A 58 2.44 -11.08 2.25
CA GLU A 58 2.00 -9.69 2.33
C GLU A 58 0.48 -9.52 2.53
N SER A 59 -0.34 -10.49 2.13
CA SER A 59 -1.78 -10.44 2.37
C SER A 59 -2.47 -11.78 2.15
N ARG A 60 -3.61 -11.95 2.83
CA ARG A 60 -4.47 -13.12 2.71
C ARG A 60 -4.90 -13.43 1.27
N LEU A 61 -5.22 -12.39 0.48
CA LEU A 61 -5.59 -12.57 -0.92
C LEU A 61 -4.42 -13.06 -1.77
N ARG A 62 -3.19 -12.57 -1.51
CA ARG A 62 -1.98 -13.03 -2.19
C ARG A 62 -1.64 -14.46 -1.83
N MET A 63 -1.76 -14.83 -0.56
CA MET A 63 -1.60 -16.21 -0.09
C MET A 63 -2.60 -17.15 -0.79
N THR A 64 -3.89 -16.81 -0.78
CA THR A 64 -4.92 -17.61 -1.44
C THR A 64 -4.67 -17.78 -2.94
N TYR A 65 -4.20 -16.73 -3.60
CA TYR A 65 -3.85 -16.78 -5.01
C TYR A 65 -2.64 -17.69 -5.26
N TRP A 66 -1.60 -17.56 -4.43
CA TRP A 66 -0.39 -18.38 -4.53
C TRP A 66 -0.69 -19.87 -4.32
N LEU A 67 -1.51 -20.20 -3.33
CA LEU A 67 -1.94 -21.58 -3.09
C LEU A 67 -2.71 -22.19 -4.26
N LYS A 68 -3.41 -21.37 -5.05
CA LYS A 68 -4.16 -21.82 -6.24
C LYS A 68 -3.32 -21.89 -7.51
N ALA A 69 -2.42 -20.94 -7.72
CA ALA A 69 -1.75 -20.75 -9.01
C ALA A 69 -0.22 -20.95 -8.96
N GLY A 70 0.36 -21.13 -7.76
CA GLY A 70 1.80 -21.23 -7.57
C GLY A 70 2.56 -19.94 -7.90
N CYS A 71 3.86 -20.07 -8.08
CA CYS A 71 4.76 -18.93 -8.38
C CYS A 71 4.62 -18.42 -9.81
N ASN A 72 4.15 -19.24 -10.74
CA ASN A 72 4.01 -18.87 -12.14
C ASN A 72 2.59 -19.18 -12.61
N ALA A 73 1.86 -18.16 -13.04
CA ALA A 73 0.55 -18.29 -13.63
C ALA A 73 0.70 -18.34 -15.16
N PHE A 74 0.82 -19.55 -15.71
CA PHE A 74 0.89 -19.79 -17.15
C PHE A 74 -0.47 -20.09 -17.78
N GLU A 75 -1.41 -20.52 -16.97
CA GLU A 75 -2.79 -20.77 -17.35
C GLU A 75 -3.59 -19.48 -17.24
N GLY A 76 -4.37 -19.15 -18.25
CA GLY A 76 -5.19 -17.95 -18.28
C GLY A 76 -4.73 -16.90 -19.31
N LYS A 77 -5.51 -15.81 -19.36
CA LYS A 77 -5.32 -14.74 -20.36
C LYS A 77 -4.03 -13.95 -20.20
N ARG A 78 -3.47 -13.88 -19.00
CA ARG A 78 -2.24 -13.11 -18.69
C ARG A 78 -1.26 -13.98 -17.95
N LYS A 79 -0.11 -14.22 -18.58
CA LYS A 79 1.01 -14.96 -17.99
C LYS A 79 1.82 -14.03 -17.09
N ILE A 80 2.11 -14.45 -15.84
CA ILE A 80 2.85 -13.65 -14.84
C ILE A 80 3.79 -14.56 -14.06
N GLY A 81 5.06 -14.17 -13.94
CA GLY A 81 6.02 -14.78 -13.03
C GLY A 81 6.01 -14.06 -11.67
N LYS A 82 6.09 -14.83 -10.59
CA LYS A 82 6.15 -14.35 -9.21
C LYS A 82 7.20 -15.13 -8.42
N PRO A 83 8.47 -15.01 -8.75
CA PRO A 83 9.53 -15.82 -8.15
C PRO A 83 9.67 -15.66 -6.64
N MET A 84 9.25 -14.52 -6.09
CA MET A 84 9.31 -14.22 -4.65
C MET A 84 8.06 -14.62 -3.88
N SER A 85 7.11 -15.36 -4.47
CA SER A 85 5.84 -15.67 -3.81
C SER A 85 6.01 -16.41 -2.47
N PHE A 86 7.03 -17.24 -2.32
CA PHE A 86 7.31 -18.00 -1.09
C PHE A 86 8.27 -17.30 -0.13
N TRP A 87 8.81 -16.14 -0.50
CA TRP A 87 9.68 -15.35 0.37
C TRP A 87 8.88 -14.68 1.49
N THR A 88 9.54 -14.51 2.63
CA THR A 88 9.07 -13.69 3.74
C THR A 88 9.77 -12.33 3.72
N GLU A 89 9.30 -11.40 4.55
CA GLU A 89 9.99 -10.12 4.73
C GLU A 89 11.41 -10.32 5.28
N GLN A 90 11.60 -11.27 6.19
CA GLN A 90 12.90 -11.60 6.75
C GLN A 90 13.87 -12.12 5.68
N ASP A 91 13.41 -12.98 4.78
CA ASP A 91 14.24 -13.46 3.66
C ASP A 91 14.72 -12.29 2.79
N VAL A 92 13.83 -11.32 2.51
CA VAL A 92 14.18 -10.13 1.74
C VAL A 92 15.20 -9.26 2.47
N LEU A 93 14.98 -8.96 3.75
CA LEU A 93 15.87 -8.12 4.54
C LEU A 93 17.26 -8.75 4.68
N ARG A 94 17.34 -10.06 4.98
CA ARG A 94 18.61 -10.79 5.02
C ARG A 94 19.33 -10.77 3.69
N PHE A 95 18.63 -11.06 2.60
CA PHE A 95 19.21 -11.03 1.27
C PHE A 95 19.79 -9.66 0.90
N ILE A 96 19.10 -8.56 1.30
CA ILE A 96 19.58 -7.20 1.09
C ILE A 96 20.88 -6.96 1.88
N VAL A 97 20.91 -7.35 3.16
CA VAL A 97 22.10 -7.19 4.01
C VAL A 97 23.27 -8.02 3.48
N ASP A 98 23.05 -9.31 3.22
CA ASP A 98 24.10 -10.24 2.76
C ASP A 98 24.70 -9.85 1.42
N ARG A 99 23.90 -9.25 0.54
CA ARG A 99 24.32 -8.85 -0.81
C ARG A 99 24.66 -7.37 -0.92
N HIS A 100 24.61 -6.62 0.19
CA HIS A 100 24.87 -5.17 0.22
C HIS A 100 24.06 -4.40 -0.82
N ILE A 101 22.78 -4.76 -0.98
CA ILE A 101 21.89 -4.12 -1.97
C ILE A 101 21.44 -2.77 -1.42
N PRO A 102 21.62 -1.67 -2.18
CA PRO A 102 21.14 -0.37 -1.75
C PRO A 102 19.61 -0.34 -1.72
N ILE A 103 19.05 0.22 -0.65
CA ILE A 103 17.60 0.45 -0.49
C ILE A 103 17.29 1.94 -0.56
N ALA A 104 16.00 2.26 -0.80
CA ALA A 104 15.57 3.65 -0.80
C ALA A 104 15.68 4.24 0.63
N SER A 105 16.19 5.47 0.75
CA SER A 105 16.39 6.17 2.02
C SER A 105 15.13 6.30 2.89
N ALA A 106 13.94 6.23 2.26
CA ALA A 106 12.67 6.22 2.97
C ALA A 106 12.52 5.03 3.94
N TYR A 107 13.22 3.92 3.71
CA TYR A 107 13.22 2.75 4.61
C TYR A 107 14.21 2.89 5.76
N GLY A 108 15.12 3.89 5.72
CA GLY A 108 16.19 4.03 6.70
C GLY A 108 17.22 2.92 6.59
N ASP A 109 17.71 2.46 7.76
CA ASP A 109 18.66 1.38 7.88
C ASP A 109 17.98 0.05 8.23
N ILE A 110 18.59 -1.07 7.85
CA ILE A 110 18.15 -2.40 8.28
C ILE A 110 18.95 -2.75 9.53
N VAL A 111 18.21 -2.96 10.64
CA VAL A 111 18.80 -3.26 11.96
C VAL A 111 18.18 -4.52 12.56
N ALA A 112 18.92 -5.18 13.44
CA ALA A 112 18.38 -6.28 14.23
C ALA A 112 17.43 -5.72 15.30
N SER A 113 16.33 -6.43 15.57
CA SER A 113 15.45 -6.10 16.68
C SER A 113 16.16 -6.48 17.97
N ASP A 114 16.40 -5.50 18.86
CA ASP A 114 16.85 -5.77 20.21
C ASP A 114 15.73 -6.54 20.93
N GLY A 115 16.05 -7.76 21.40
CA GLY A 115 15.07 -8.71 21.85
C GLY A 115 14.24 -8.24 23.04
N ASP A 116 13.05 -7.72 22.77
CA ASP A 116 11.96 -7.63 23.72
C ASP A 116 11.16 -8.95 23.74
N ASN A 117 11.36 -9.67 24.76
CA ASN A 117 10.58 -10.63 25.56
C ASN A 117 9.56 -11.63 24.94
N ASP A 118 9.29 -11.65 23.64
CA ASP A 118 8.45 -12.69 22.99
C ASP A 118 9.21 -13.38 21.85
N TYR A 119 10.52 -13.50 22.00
CA TYR A 119 11.38 -14.17 21.05
C TYR A 119 11.22 -15.68 21.19
N ASP A 120 10.72 -16.34 20.14
CA ASP A 120 10.79 -17.78 20.03
C ASP A 120 12.28 -18.21 19.99
N ALA A 121 12.77 -18.72 21.11
CA ALA A 121 14.16 -19.16 21.27
C ALA A 121 14.58 -20.26 20.28
N THR A 122 13.67 -20.74 19.44
CA THR A 122 13.95 -21.69 18.35
C THR A 122 14.48 -20.99 17.09
N LEU A 123 14.34 -19.64 16.97
CA LEU A 123 14.92 -18.89 15.87
C LEU A 123 16.40 -18.61 16.14
N THR A 124 17.25 -19.11 15.29
CA THR A 124 18.72 -19.01 15.41
C THR A 124 19.27 -17.60 15.16
N GLU A 125 18.44 -16.66 14.72
CA GLU A 125 18.87 -15.32 14.30
C GLU A 125 17.83 -14.25 14.66
N CYS A 126 18.30 -13.09 15.16
CA CYS A 126 17.44 -11.95 15.46
C CYS A 126 16.68 -11.45 14.24
N PRO A 127 15.38 -11.15 14.35
CA PRO A 127 14.61 -10.58 13.26
C PRO A 127 15.14 -9.20 12.86
N LEU A 128 15.14 -8.93 11.57
CA LEU A 128 15.54 -7.66 10.98
C LEU A 128 14.32 -6.76 10.76
N HIS A 129 14.52 -5.45 10.87
CA HIS A 129 13.50 -4.46 10.48
C HIS A 129 14.14 -3.20 9.93
N CYS A 130 13.36 -2.41 9.20
CA CYS A 130 13.76 -1.10 8.72
C CYS A 130 13.45 -0.02 9.76
N THR A 131 14.36 0.93 9.96
CA THR A 131 14.18 2.04 10.93
C THR A 131 13.26 3.15 10.41
N GLY A 132 13.01 3.21 9.10
CA GLY A 132 12.17 4.22 8.46
C GLY A 132 10.75 3.74 8.19
N CYS A 133 10.22 4.08 7.01
CA CYS A 133 8.87 3.73 6.63
C CYS A 133 8.68 2.22 6.48
N GLN A 134 7.65 1.65 7.10
CA GLN A 134 7.28 0.25 6.88
C GLN A 134 6.72 0.00 5.48
N ARG A 135 6.11 1.01 4.87
CA ARG A 135 5.51 0.93 3.54
C ARG A 135 5.70 2.24 2.79
N THR A 136 6.14 2.14 1.56
CA THR A 136 6.07 3.24 0.61
C THR A 136 4.83 3.06 -0.26
N GLY A 137 4.18 4.16 -0.60
CA GLY A 137 2.99 4.18 -1.45
C GLY A 137 3.06 5.31 -2.47
N CYS A 138 1.98 5.54 -3.20
CA CYS A 138 1.89 6.76 -3.98
C CYS A 138 1.78 7.96 -3.03
N MET A 139 2.52 9.03 -3.33
CA MET A 139 2.65 10.23 -2.48
C MET A 139 1.29 10.78 -2.02
N PHE A 140 0.33 10.91 -2.92
CA PHE A 140 -1.00 11.47 -2.64
C PHE A 140 -2.07 10.41 -2.34
N CYS A 141 -1.68 9.21 -1.92
CA CYS A 141 -2.65 8.13 -1.69
C CYS A 141 -3.19 8.17 -0.26
N ALA A 142 -4.46 8.46 -0.09
CA ALA A 142 -5.14 8.39 1.21
C ALA A 142 -5.49 6.95 1.63
N PHE A 143 -5.39 5.97 0.71
CA PHE A 143 -5.72 4.58 1.03
C PHE A 143 -4.76 4.00 2.07
N GLY A 144 -5.31 3.61 3.20
CA GLY A 144 -4.55 3.02 4.31
C GLY A 144 -3.84 4.03 5.22
N ALA A 145 -3.90 5.34 4.95
CA ALA A 145 -3.25 6.35 5.80
C ALA A 145 -3.73 6.29 7.26
N HIS A 146 -5.00 6.01 7.49
CA HIS A 146 -5.59 5.83 8.82
C HIS A 146 -5.06 4.60 9.59
N LEU A 147 -4.33 3.71 8.92
CA LEU A 147 -3.72 2.52 9.53
C LEU A 147 -2.25 2.74 9.89
N GLU A 148 -1.67 3.84 9.46
CA GLU A 148 -0.26 4.16 9.76
C GLU A 148 -0.13 4.52 11.24
N LYS A 149 0.85 3.90 11.90
CA LYS A 149 1.18 4.18 13.29
C LYS A 149 2.19 5.32 13.38
N GLY A 150 2.02 6.20 14.37
CA GLY A 150 2.91 7.37 14.55
C GLY A 150 2.63 8.46 13.51
N GLU A 151 3.68 9.02 12.94
CA GLU A 151 3.60 10.03 11.90
C GLU A 151 3.19 9.40 10.57
N ASN A 152 2.06 9.84 10.00
CA ASN A 152 1.56 9.30 8.75
C ASN A 152 2.23 9.96 7.52
N ARG A 153 1.93 9.43 6.32
CA ARG A 153 2.53 9.90 5.05
C ARG A 153 2.27 11.38 4.74
N PHE A 154 1.16 11.94 5.17
CA PHE A 154 0.85 13.36 4.95
C PHE A 154 1.63 14.24 5.90
N GLU A 155 1.71 13.86 7.18
CA GLU A 155 2.56 14.54 8.16
C GLU A 155 4.03 14.52 7.71
N ARG A 156 4.56 13.38 7.28
CA ARG A 156 5.92 13.29 6.72
C ARG A 156 6.10 14.12 5.47
N MET A 157 5.12 14.14 4.56
CA MET A 157 5.20 14.92 3.33
C MET A 157 5.32 16.42 3.61
N LYS A 158 4.70 16.92 4.68
CA LYS A 158 4.80 18.31 5.14
C LYS A 158 6.25 18.74 5.32
N HIS A 159 7.09 17.87 5.87
CA HIS A 159 8.50 18.14 6.15
C HIS A 159 9.42 17.79 4.99
N THR A 160 9.15 16.69 4.30
CA THR A 160 10.04 16.18 3.25
C THR A 160 9.78 16.82 1.89
N HIS A 161 8.53 17.15 1.59
CA HIS A 161 8.08 17.66 0.30
C HIS A 161 7.02 18.77 0.45
N PRO A 162 7.34 19.93 1.08
CA PRO A 162 6.35 20.94 1.44
C PRO A 162 5.51 21.45 0.26
N LYS A 163 6.11 21.67 -0.89
CA LYS A 163 5.37 22.10 -2.09
C LYS A 163 4.34 21.09 -2.57
N HIS A 164 4.66 19.78 -2.47
CA HIS A 164 3.73 18.72 -2.82
C HIS A 164 2.65 18.58 -1.74
N TYR A 165 3.01 18.78 -0.48
CA TYR A 165 2.07 18.84 0.63
C TYR A 165 1.06 19.96 0.43
N ASP A 166 1.52 21.18 0.18
CA ASP A 166 0.65 22.34 -0.05
C ASP A 166 -0.33 22.10 -1.20
N PHE A 167 0.15 21.53 -2.31
CA PHE A 167 -0.69 21.16 -3.44
C PHE A 167 -1.69 20.03 -3.09
N CYS A 168 -1.27 19.05 -2.29
CA CYS A 168 -2.11 17.93 -1.87
C CYS A 168 -3.25 18.39 -0.95
N ILE A 169 -2.91 19.18 0.07
CA ILE A 169 -3.85 19.61 1.11
C ILE A 169 -4.72 20.79 0.63
N GLY A 170 -4.08 21.74 -0.08
CA GLY A 170 -4.72 22.94 -0.57
C GLY A 170 -5.62 22.73 -1.78
N GLY A 171 -6.24 23.82 -2.22
CA GLY A 171 -7.14 23.82 -3.37
C GLY A 171 -8.48 23.16 -3.08
N GLY A 172 -9.07 22.60 -4.13
CA GLY A 172 -10.40 22.01 -4.09
C GLY A 172 -11.52 23.04 -4.23
N GLU A 173 -12.64 22.58 -4.76
CA GLU A 173 -13.85 23.37 -4.97
C GLU A 173 -15.10 22.50 -4.95
N TRP A 174 -16.25 23.12 -4.73
CA TRP A 174 -17.53 22.47 -4.87
C TRP A 174 -17.99 22.48 -6.33
N ASP A 175 -18.42 21.36 -6.85
CA ASP A 175 -19.08 21.32 -8.16
C ASP A 175 -20.58 21.67 -8.07
N ALA A 176 -21.26 21.69 -9.22
CA ALA A 176 -22.67 22.03 -9.31
C ALA A 176 -23.58 21.01 -8.57
N ASP A 177 -23.10 19.78 -8.41
CA ASP A 177 -23.82 18.71 -7.71
C ASP A 177 -23.54 18.70 -6.19
N GLY A 178 -22.78 19.69 -5.69
CA GLY A 178 -22.42 19.80 -4.28
C GLY A 178 -21.35 18.76 -3.85
N LEU A 179 -20.54 18.29 -4.80
CA LEU A 179 -19.43 17.39 -4.51
C LEU A 179 -18.12 18.13 -4.50
N TRP A 180 -17.28 17.80 -3.51
CA TRP A 180 -15.93 18.31 -3.40
C TRP A 180 -15.00 17.64 -4.40
N LYS A 181 -14.24 18.41 -5.17
CA LYS A 181 -13.30 17.92 -6.18
C LYS A 181 -12.02 18.75 -6.22
N PRO A 182 -10.91 18.21 -6.76
CA PRO A 182 -9.70 18.98 -7.04
C PRO A 182 -9.96 20.16 -7.98
N ASN A 183 -9.12 21.21 -7.87
CA ASN A 183 -9.06 22.32 -8.81
C ASN A 183 -7.60 22.64 -9.22
N GLU A 184 -7.37 23.70 -9.97
CA GLU A 184 -6.04 24.10 -10.45
C GLU A 184 -5.06 24.43 -9.31
N LYS A 185 -5.55 24.83 -8.14
CA LYS A 185 -4.73 25.21 -6.98
C LYS A 185 -4.30 24.01 -6.14
N GLY A 186 -4.96 22.84 -6.28
CA GLY A 186 -4.60 21.65 -5.52
C GLY A 186 -5.68 20.57 -5.49
N LEU A 187 -5.35 19.48 -4.78
CA LEU A 187 -6.21 18.30 -4.68
C LEU A 187 -7.35 18.45 -3.67
N GLY A 188 -7.28 19.44 -2.77
CA GLY A 188 -8.29 19.66 -1.74
C GLY A 188 -8.39 18.56 -0.70
N TYR A 189 -7.30 17.86 -0.42
CA TYR A 189 -7.30 16.71 0.47
C TYR A 189 -7.54 17.06 1.93
N ALA A 190 -7.32 18.31 2.37
CA ALA A 190 -7.65 18.71 3.75
C ALA A 190 -9.06 18.27 4.13
N ARG A 191 -10.05 18.61 3.32
CA ARG A 191 -11.46 18.22 3.57
C ARG A 191 -11.69 16.71 3.57
N VAL A 192 -11.00 15.98 2.69
CA VAL A 192 -11.11 14.52 2.63
C VAL A 192 -10.51 13.87 3.87
N LEU A 193 -9.34 14.35 4.30
CA LEU A 193 -8.62 13.82 5.46
C LEU A 193 -9.35 14.13 6.76
N ASP A 194 -9.89 15.35 6.91
CA ASP A 194 -10.77 15.72 8.04
C ASP A 194 -11.98 14.80 8.11
N TYR A 195 -12.65 14.54 6.98
CA TYR A 195 -13.83 13.70 6.93
C TYR A 195 -13.56 12.25 7.35
N ILE A 196 -12.38 11.71 7.02
CA ILE A 196 -11.98 10.35 7.38
C ILE A 196 -11.16 10.28 8.69
N GLY A 197 -10.95 11.41 9.38
CA GLY A 197 -10.25 11.48 10.66
C GLY A 197 -8.75 11.19 10.58
N VAL A 198 -8.10 11.56 9.47
CA VAL A 198 -6.64 11.40 9.28
C VAL A 198 -5.95 12.74 9.48
N ARG A 199 -4.95 12.78 10.36
CA ARG A 199 -4.09 13.95 10.59
C ARG A 199 -3.23 14.26 9.37
N TYR A 200 -2.81 15.54 9.22
CA TYR A 200 -1.96 15.99 8.13
C TYR A 200 -1.16 17.25 8.50
#